data_69827ebecff2735b1a891e549989cec2
#
_entry.id   69827ebecff2735b1a891e549989cec2
#
_cell.length_a   1.000
_cell.length_b   1.000
_cell.length_c   1.000
_cell.angle_alpha   90.00
_cell.angle_beta   90.00
_cell.angle_gamma   90.00
#
_symmetry.space_group_name_H-M   'P 1'
#
loop_
_entity.id
_entity.type
_entity.pdbx_description
1 polymer ?
#
loop_
_entity_poly.entity_id
_entity_poly.type
_entity_poly.pdbx_seq_one_letter_code
_entity_poly.pdbx_strand_id
1 'polypeptide(L)'
;MVTWKDAPTRTVDVDGIRFAYRELGCGSDVPVVFLHHLTAVLDDWDPKVIDGIAAHHRVIAFDNRGVGATGSSVPRTVEQMGTDAIAFIRALGLEKVDLFGFSLGGGVAQMVALQAPDLVRRMILAGTGPRGGGGIDQMTKIVGVAYAKAFISRKDPREFLFFPRTPEGKHAASDYLARLHERTRDRDKKFSLQARLAQLKAIVHAGKSDPDDLSVITAPVFVANGDRDLMVDSDHSADMARRLPNARLKIYPNSGHGGVFQHHETFLADALRFLANEGA
;
A
#
# COMPACT_ATOMS: atom_id res chain seq x y z
N MET A 1 4.37 -16.03 -18.45
CA MET A 1 4.06 -14.64 -18.06
C MET A 1 5.28 -14.01 -17.42
N VAL A 2 5.52 -12.72 -17.62
CA VAL A 2 6.53 -11.96 -16.87
C VAL A 2 6.05 -11.86 -15.43
N THR A 3 6.95 -12.10 -14.46
CA THR A 3 6.66 -11.96 -13.02
C THR A 3 7.21 -10.64 -12.50
N TRP A 4 6.78 -10.22 -11.32
CA TRP A 4 7.21 -8.95 -10.71
C TRP A 4 8.73 -8.82 -10.59
N LYS A 5 9.40 -9.91 -10.23
CA LYS A 5 10.86 -9.92 -10.10
C LYS A 5 11.61 -9.67 -11.43
N ASP A 6 10.96 -9.92 -12.57
CA ASP A 6 11.53 -9.77 -13.91
C ASP A 6 10.91 -8.59 -14.70
N ALA A 7 9.88 -7.93 -14.15
CA ALA A 7 9.21 -6.79 -14.79
C ALA A 7 10.20 -5.63 -14.99
N PRO A 8 10.32 -5.05 -16.19
CA PRO A 8 11.21 -3.92 -16.43
C PRO A 8 10.71 -2.67 -15.73
N THR A 9 11.63 -1.90 -15.15
CA THR A 9 11.31 -0.56 -14.64
C THR A 9 11.26 0.41 -15.82
N ARG A 10 10.12 1.12 -15.92
CA ARG A 10 9.83 2.15 -16.93
C ARG A 10 9.72 3.52 -16.27
N THR A 11 9.65 4.56 -17.07
CA THR A 11 9.41 5.92 -16.59
C THR A 11 8.34 6.61 -17.40
N VAL A 12 7.57 7.50 -16.75
CA VAL A 12 6.65 8.43 -17.40
C VAL A 12 6.91 9.82 -16.85
N ASP A 13 6.82 10.84 -17.71
CA ASP A 13 6.91 12.25 -17.29
C ASP A 13 5.56 12.70 -16.74
N VAL A 14 5.59 13.31 -15.57
CA VAL A 14 4.43 13.89 -14.89
C VAL A 14 4.86 15.30 -14.47
N ASP A 15 4.44 16.31 -15.21
CA ASP A 15 4.74 17.73 -14.95
C ASP A 15 6.25 18.00 -14.77
N GLY A 16 7.09 17.39 -15.62
CA GLY A 16 8.55 17.51 -15.58
C GLY A 16 9.26 16.63 -14.55
N ILE A 17 8.53 15.76 -13.86
CA ILE A 17 9.07 14.78 -12.93
C ILE A 17 8.97 13.38 -13.54
N ARG A 18 10.07 12.67 -13.67
CA ARG A 18 10.07 11.28 -14.15
C ARG A 18 9.70 10.33 -13.01
N PHE A 19 8.50 9.74 -13.09
CA PHE A 19 8.03 8.70 -12.21
C PHE A 19 8.49 7.33 -12.71
N ALA A 20 9.13 6.57 -11.85
CA ALA A 20 9.48 5.17 -12.09
C ALA A 20 8.29 4.27 -11.76
N TYR A 21 8.02 3.31 -12.64
CA TYR A 21 6.94 2.35 -12.45
C TYR A 21 7.26 1.00 -13.08
N ARG A 22 6.56 -0.04 -12.65
CA ARG A 22 6.53 -1.35 -13.30
C ARG A 22 5.10 -1.73 -13.60
N GLU A 23 4.95 -2.47 -14.69
CA GLU A 23 3.67 -2.94 -15.19
C GLU A 23 3.79 -4.38 -15.63
N LEU A 24 2.79 -5.19 -15.28
CA LEU A 24 2.70 -6.58 -15.70
C LEU A 24 1.25 -7.06 -15.70
N GLY A 25 1.06 -8.29 -16.15
CA GLY A 25 -0.28 -8.88 -16.32
C GLY A 25 -0.97 -8.42 -17.58
N CYS A 26 -2.11 -9.02 -17.82
CA CYS A 26 -3.02 -8.71 -18.92
C CYS A 26 -4.44 -9.03 -18.44
N GLY A 27 -5.45 -8.56 -19.14
CA GLY A 27 -6.83 -8.97 -18.90
C GLY A 27 -7.80 -7.80 -18.88
N SER A 28 -8.10 -7.18 -17.73
CA SER A 28 -9.14 -6.16 -17.68
C SER A 28 -8.68 -4.81 -18.27
N ASP A 29 -9.60 -4.09 -18.92
CA ASP A 29 -9.36 -2.73 -19.41
C ASP A 29 -9.07 -1.74 -18.26
N VAL A 30 -9.47 -2.10 -17.02
CA VAL A 30 -9.25 -1.31 -15.82
C VAL A 30 -8.10 -1.91 -15.02
N PRO A 31 -6.91 -1.28 -15.00
CA PRO A 31 -5.77 -1.79 -14.26
C PRO A 31 -5.90 -1.59 -12.75
N VAL A 32 -5.19 -2.43 -11.98
CA VAL A 32 -5.01 -2.25 -10.53
C VAL A 32 -3.72 -1.47 -10.28
N VAL A 33 -3.84 -0.27 -9.71
CA VAL A 33 -2.70 0.57 -9.33
C VAL A 33 -2.36 0.35 -7.86
N PHE A 34 -1.10 -0.03 -7.60
CA PHE A 34 -0.58 -0.34 -6.29
C PHE A 34 0.09 0.88 -5.67
N LEU A 35 -0.33 1.26 -4.46
CA LEU A 35 0.13 2.41 -3.70
C LEU A 35 0.93 1.96 -2.48
N HIS A 36 2.18 2.39 -2.39
CA HIS A 36 3.19 1.91 -1.46
C HIS A 36 2.94 2.27 0.00
N HIS A 37 3.39 1.39 0.89
CA HIS A 37 3.53 1.68 2.32
C HIS A 37 4.70 2.63 2.63
N LEU A 38 4.80 3.07 3.88
CA LEU A 38 5.93 3.86 4.39
C LEU A 38 7.27 3.17 4.08
N THR A 39 8.22 3.92 3.54
CA THR A 39 9.59 3.47 3.20
C THR A 39 9.70 2.41 2.11
N ALA A 40 8.65 2.18 1.34
CA ALA A 40 8.68 1.23 0.24
C ALA A 40 9.12 1.85 -1.09
N VAL A 41 9.82 1.05 -1.86
CA VAL A 41 10.12 1.23 -3.27
C VAL A 41 9.51 0.07 -4.07
N LEU A 42 9.60 0.10 -5.39
CA LEU A 42 9.04 -0.95 -6.26
C LEU A 42 9.44 -2.39 -5.84
N ASP A 43 10.65 -2.57 -5.29
CA ASP A 43 11.13 -3.89 -4.84
C ASP A 43 10.53 -4.38 -3.52
N ASP A 44 9.72 -3.56 -2.84
CA ASP A 44 9.12 -3.90 -1.54
C ASP A 44 7.70 -4.46 -1.64
N TRP A 45 7.15 -4.62 -2.85
CA TRP A 45 5.92 -5.38 -3.06
C TRP A 45 6.17 -6.88 -3.00
N ASP A 46 5.36 -7.59 -2.22
CA ASP A 46 5.40 -9.06 -2.14
C ASP A 46 5.07 -9.67 -3.52
N PRO A 47 6.02 -10.40 -4.16
CA PRO A 47 5.78 -11.04 -5.44
C PRO A 47 4.54 -11.96 -5.45
N LYS A 48 4.26 -12.67 -4.34
CA LYS A 48 3.06 -13.53 -4.26
C LYS A 48 1.78 -12.74 -4.43
N VAL A 49 1.68 -11.56 -3.81
CA VAL A 49 0.48 -10.74 -3.88
C VAL A 49 0.36 -10.06 -5.24
N ILE A 50 1.44 -9.43 -5.72
CA ILE A 50 1.38 -8.67 -6.96
C ILE A 50 1.25 -9.57 -8.19
N ASP A 51 1.99 -10.69 -8.25
CA ASP A 51 1.89 -11.69 -9.32
C ASP A 51 0.54 -12.42 -9.30
N GLY A 52 0.01 -12.69 -8.09
CA GLY A 52 -1.30 -13.31 -7.94
C GLY A 52 -2.42 -12.45 -8.51
N ILE A 53 -2.39 -11.14 -8.31
CA ILE A 53 -3.35 -10.21 -8.94
C ILE A 53 -3.05 -10.07 -10.44
N ALA A 54 -1.77 -9.99 -10.82
CA ALA A 54 -1.35 -9.83 -12.21
C ALA A 54 -1.67 -11.05 -13.10
N ALA A 55 -1.93 -12.21 -12.51
CA ALA A 55 -2.40 -13.38 -13.25
C ALA A 55 -3.79 -13.16 -13.90
N HIS A 56 -4.58 -12.21 -13.37
CA HIS A 56 -5.96 -11.95 -13.80
C HIS A 56 -6.23 -10.51 -14.22
N HIS A 57 -5.36 -9.57 -13.82
CA HIS A 57 -5.51 -8.14 -14.05
C HIS A 57 -4.21 -7.51 -14.57
N ARG A 58 -4.33 -6.43 -15.31
CA ARG A 58 -3.20 -5.52 -15.54
C ARG A 58 -2.87 -4.82 -14.23
N VAL A 59 -1.61 -4.89 -13.80
CA VAL A 59 -1.13 -4.31 -12.53
C VAL A 59 -0.06 -3.26 -12.83
N ILE A 60 -0.15 -2.12 -12.14
CA ILE A 60 0.82 -1.03 -12.21
C ILE A 60 1.22 -0.65 -10.78
N ALA A 61 2.51 -0.59 -10.50
CA ALA A 61 3.02 0.03 -9.26
C ALA A 61 4.05 1.08 -9.62
N PHE A 62 4.13 2.16 -8.85
CA PHE A 62 5.06 3.26 -9.09
C PHE A 62 5.70 3.76 -7.80
N ASP A 63 6.92 4.25 -7.89
CA ASP A 63 7.57 4.93 -6.79
C ASP A 63 6.96 6.31 -6.55
N ASN A 64 6.58 6.57 -5.32
CA ASN A 64 6.11 7.89 -4.92
C ASN A 64 7.15 8.98 -5.24
N ARG A 65 6.71 10.20 -5.46
CA ARG A 65 7.58 11.35 -5.72
C ARG A 65 8.68 11.46 -4.64
N GLY A 66 9.94 11.57 -5.07
CA GLY A 66 11.12 11.65 -4.21
C GLY A 66 11.54 10.34 -3.57
N VAL A 67 10.98 9.19 -4.02
CA VAL A 67 11.26 7.84 -3.51
C VAL A 67 11.82 6.99 -4.65
N GLY A 68 12.71 6.04 -4.31
CA GLY A 68 13.26 5.09 -5.26
C GLY A 68 13.94 5.77 -6.45
N ALA A 69 13.50 5.43 -7.65
CA ALA A 69 13.99 6.03 -8.89
C ALA A 69 13.18 7.27 -9.34
N THR A 70 12.06 7.59 -8.67
CA THR A 70 11.28 8.81 -8.94
C THR A 70 11.97 10.03 -8.35
N GLY A 71 12.18 11.03 -9.17
CA GLY A 71 12.86 12.27 -8.79
C GLY A 71 12.06 13.19 -7.87
N SER A 72 12.65 14.39 -7.58
CA SER A 72 12.04 15.47 -6.81
C SER A 72 12.02 15.24 -5.29
N SER A 73 11.30 16.09 -4.55
CA SER A 73 11.17 16.01 -3.10
C SER A 73 9.91 15.27 -2.68
N VAL A 74 9.99 14.52 -1.58
CA VAL A 74 8.85 13.79 -1.02
C VAL A 74 7.81 14.76 -0.47
N PRO A 75 6.52 14.62 -0.80
CA PRO A 75 5.43 15.38 -0.22
C PRO A 75 5.35 15.19 1.31
N ARG A 76 4.90 16.22 2.00
CA ARG A 76 4.76 16.21 3.46
C ARG A 76 3.33 15.99 3.93
N THR A 77 2.41 15.73 3.01
CA THR A 77 1.02 15.44 3.30
C THR A 77 0.52 14.29 2.43
N VAL A 78 -0.44 13.53 2.93
CA VAL A 78 -1.06 12.40 2.21
C VAL A 78 -1.92 12.93 1.07
N GLU A 79 -2.53 14.10 1.24
CA GLU A 79 -3.30 14.81 0.22
C GLU A 79 -2.48 15.10 -1.04
N GLN A 80 -1.25 15.60 -0.85
CA GLN A 80 -0.36 15.86 -1.98
C GLN A 80 0.11 14.56 -2.65
N MET A 81 0.33 13.48 -1.86
CA MET A 81 0.62 12.17 -2.43
C MET A 81 -0.56 11.64 -3.27
N GLY A 82 -1.81 11.91 -2.85
CA GLY A 82 -3.01 11.63 -3.64
C GLY A 82 -3.03 12.39 -4.96
N THR A 83 -2.74 13.70 -4.93
CA THR A 83 -2.64 14.54 -6.13
C THR A 83 -1.56 14.02 -7.10
N ASP A 84 -0.39 13.63 -6.57
CA ASP A 84 0.70 13.06 -7.38
C ASP A 84 0.28 11.71 -8.01
N ALA A 85 -0.43 10.86 -7.25
CA ALA A 85 -0.94 9.59 -7.77
C ALA A 85 -1.97 9.80 -8.90
N ILE A 86 -2.89 10.77 -8.76
CA ILE A 86 -3.85 11.15 -9.81
C ILE A 86 -3.10 11.62 -11.07
N ALA A 87 -2.11 12.50 -10.90
CA ALA A 87 -1.32 13.00 -12.03
C ALA A 87 -0.56 11.87 -12.74
N PHE A 88 0.05 10.95 -11.98
CA PHE A 88 0.70 9.75 -12.53
C PHE A 88 -0.28 8.87 -13.32
N ILE A 89 -1.45 8.56 -12.76
CA ILE A 89 -2.46 7.71 -13.41
C ILE A 89 -2.91 8.36 -14.74
N ARG A 90 -3.17 9.68 -14.72
CA ARG A 90 -3.58 10.42 -15.92
C ARG A 90 -2.47 10.51 -16.96
N ALA A 91 -1.21 10.63 -16.55
CA ALA A 91 -0.06 10.67 -17.48
C ALA A 91 0.13 9.33 -18.23
N LEU A 92 -0.37 8.22 -17.67
CA LEU A 92 -0.46 6.93 -18.37
C LEU A 92 -1.68 6.81 -19.31
N GLY A 93 -2.50 7.85 -19.43
CA GLY A 93 -3.72 7.85 -20.25
C GLY A 93 -4.86 7.02 -19.66
N LEU A 94 -4.84 6.78 -18.35
CA LEU A 94 -5.84 5.95 -17.68
C LEU A 94 -6.99 6.85 -17.18
N GLU A 95 -8.20 6.52 -17.61
CA GLU A 95 -9.43 7.23 -17.20
C GLU A 95 -10.12 6.57 -16.02
N LYS A 96 -9.86 5.28 -15.77
CA LYS A 96 -10.42 4.51 -14.68
C LYS A 96 -9.45 3.43 -14.20
N VAL A 97 -9.33 3.30 -12.87
CA VAL A 97 -8.45 2.32 -12.22
C VAL A 97 -9.11 1.68 -11.01
N ASP A 98 -8.64 0.51 -10.64
CA ASP A 98 -8.78 -0.01 -9.29
C ASP A 98 -7.55 0.39 -8.48
N LEU A 99 -7.71 0.64 -7.18
CA LEU A 99 -6.60 0.99 -6.30
C LEU A 99 -6.35 -0.14 -5.30
N PHE A 100 -5.09 -0.50 -5.12
CA PHE A 100 -4.66 -1.29 -3.97
C PHE A 100 -3.69 -0.46 -3.13
N GLY A 101 -4.17 0.06 -2.01
CA GLY A 101 -3.37 0.84 -1.07
C GLY A 101 -3.00 0.03 0.17
N PHE A 102 -1.70 -0.12 0.44
CA PHE A 102 -1.21 -0.73 1.67
C PHE A 102 -0.65 0.32 2.62
N SER A 103 -1.13 0.36 3.86
CA SER A 103 -0.68 1.27 4.92
C SER A 103 -0.78 2.75 4.49
N LEU A 104 0.33 3.49 4.41
CA LEU A 104 0.37 4.86 3.86
C LEU A 104 -0.33 4.92 2.49
N GLY A 105 -0.10 3.93 1.63
CA GLY A 105 -0.76 3.83 0.32
C GLY A 105 -2.29 3.72 0.41
N GLY A 106 -2.82 3.17 1.50
CA GLY A 106 -4.26 3.17 1.75
C GLY A 106 -4.80 4.57 2.09
N GLY A 107 -4.03 5.38 2.83
CA GLY A 107 -4.34 6.80 3.01
C GLY A 107 -4.30 7.57 1.68
N VAL A 108 -3.29 7.29 0.85
CA VAL A 108 -3.20 7.88 -0.51
C VAL A 108 -4.39 7.47 -1.38
N ALA A 109 -4.82 6.19 -1.34
CA ALA A 109 -5.99 5.71 -2.08
C ALA A 109 -7.28 6.44 -1.68
N GLN A 110 -7.48 6.70 -0.38
CA GLN A 110 -8.60 7.50 0.12
C GLN A 110 -8.54 8.93 -0.45
N MET A 111 -7.36 9.56 -0.48
CA MET A 111 -7.21 10.90 -1.08
C MET A 111 -7.48 10.90 -2.58
N VAL A 112 -7.05 9.88 -3.32
CA VAL A 112 -7.39 9.74 -4.75
C VAL A 112 -8.91 9.66 -4.93
N ALA A 113 -9.61 8.85 -4.13
CA ALA A 113 -11.06 8.71 -4.23
C ALA A 113 -11.82 9.99 -3.86
N LEU A 114 -11.32 10.77 -2.90
CA LEU A 114 -11.92 12.06 -2.50
C LEU A 114 -11.66 13.17 -3.52
N GLN A 115 -10.46 13.20 -4.14
CA GLN A 115 -10.06 14.26 -5.08
C GLN A 115 -10.51 13.97 -6.53
N ALA A 116 -10.62 12.70 -6.91
CA ALA A 116 -10.96 12.27 -8.26
C ALA A 116 -11.86 11.01 -8.23
N PRO A 117 -13.09 11.11 -7.72
CA PRO A 117 -13.98 9.96 -7.52
C PRO A 117 -14.26 9.20 -8.81
N ASP A 118 -14.36 9.89 -9.95
CA ASP A 118 -14.63 9.28 -11.25
C ASP A 118 -13.48 8.40 -11.76
N LEU A 119 -12.26 8.61 -11.24
CA LEU A 119 -11.08 7.83 -11.59
C LEU A 119 -11.09 6.44 -10.95
N VAL A 120 -11.80 6.26 -9.84
CA VAL A 120 -11.73 5.05 -9.02
C VAL A 120 -12.92 4.15 -9.26
N ARG A 121 -12.67 2.93 -9.76
CA ARG A 121 -13.69 1.90 -9.91
C ARG A 121 -13.93 1.13 -8.61
N ARG A 122 -12.86 0.68 -7.97
CA ARG A 122 -12.83 -0.07 -6.71
C ARG A 122 -11.57 0.23 -5.91
N MET A 123 -11.61 -0.01 -4.61
CA MET A 123 -10.43 0.12 -3.75
C MET A 123 -10.24 -1.11 -2.85
N ILE A 124 -8.99 -1.54 -2.72
CA ILE A 124 -8.53 -2.44 -1.65
C ILE A 124 -7.70 -1.60 -0.69
N LEU A 125 -8.12 -1.51 0.56
CA LEU A 125 -7.46 -0.78 1.64
C LEU A 125 -6.93 -1.78 2.66
N ALA A 126 -5.61 -2.02 2.67
CA ALA A 126 -4.98 -3.00 3.52
C ALA A 126 -4.09 -2.35 4.59
N GLY A 127 -4.22 -2.76 5.86
CA GLY A 127 -3.38 -2.28 6.95
C GLY A 127 -3.37 -0.76 7.10
N THR A 128 -4.50 -0.09 6.90
CA THR A 128 -4.58 1.37 6.89
C THR A 128 -5.73 1.87 7.78
N GLY A 129 -5.72 3.16 8.07
CA GLY A 129 -6.75 3.84 8.83
C GLY A 129 -7.25 5.11 8.14
N PRO A 130 -8.32 5.72 8.66
CA PRO A 130 -8.83 6.99 8.16
C PRO A 130 -7.94 8.15 8.61
N ARG A 131 -8.00 9.25 7.92
CA ARG A 131 -7.46 10.52 8.41
C ARG A 131 -8.12 10.88 9.76
N GLY A 132 -7.35 11.45 10.68
CA GLY A 132 -7.81 11.73 12.05
C GLY A 132 -7.94 10.49 12.95
N GLY A 133 -7.55 9.31 12.49
CA GLY A 133 -7.58 8.07 13.28
C GLY A 133 -6.65 8.13 14.48
N GLY A 134 -7.18 7.84 15.69
CA GLY A 134 -6.42 7.89 16.94
C GLY A 134 -5.21 6.96 16.94
N GLY A 135 -4.06 7.44 17.43
CA GLY A 135 -2.82 6.65 17.47
C GLY A 135 -1.98 6.67 16.20
N ILE A 136 -2.52 7.04 15.04
CA ILE A 136 -1.76 7.18 13.78
C ILE A 136 -0.66 8.25 13.93
N ASP A 137 -0.87 9.27 14.72
CA ASP A 137 0.11 10.29 15.05
C ASP A 137 1.30 9.78 15.88
N GLN A 138 1.20 8.58 16.48
CA GLN A 138 2.28 7.90 17.22
C GLN A 138 3.23 7.11 16.29
N MET A 139 3.01 7.10 14.96
CA MET A 139 3.77 6.28 14.01
C MET A 139 5.28 6.46 14.12
N THR A 140 5.74 7.69 14.37
CA THR A 140 7.19 7.96 14.54
C THR A 140 7.78 7.16 15.70
N LYS A 141 7.07 7.05 16.83
CA LYS A 141 7.49 6.26 18.00
C LYS A 141 7.48 4.77 17.70
N ILE A 142 6.40 4.27 17.10
CA ILE A 142 6.23 2.85 16.74
C ILE A 142 7.38 2.41 15.82
N VAL A 143 7.60 3.15 14.74
CA VAL A 143 8.68 2.88 13.77
C VAL A 143 10.05 2.99 14.44
N GLY A 144 10.29 4.01 15.25
CA GLY A 144 11.56 4.19 15.98
C GLY A 144 11.90 2.99 16.87
N VAL A 145 10.94 2.49 17.64
CA VAL A 145 11.11 1.30 18.49
C VAL A 145 11.42 0.05 17.65
N ALA A 146 10.72 -0.14 16.53
CA ALA A 146 10.96 -1.29 15.66
C ALA A 146 12.36 -1.25 15.02
N TYR A 147 12.80 -0.09 14.54
CA TYR A 147 14.14 0.08 13.99
C TYR A 147 15.25 -0.13 15.06
N ALA A 148 15.04 0.32 16.30
CA ALA A 148 15.97 0.05 17.40
C ALA A 148 16.07 -1.46 17.69
N LYS A 149 14.94 -2.15 17.78
CA LYS A 149 14.90 -3.62 17.96
C LYS A 149 15.59 -4.33 16.80
N ALA A 150 15.33 -3.92 15.57
CA ALA A 150 15.93 -4.48 14.36
C ALA A 150 17.46 -4.31 14.37
N PHE A 151 17.94 -3.13 14.71
CA PHE A 151 19.38 -2.85 14.83
C PHE A 151 20.08 -3.74 15.86
N ILE A 152 19.52 -3.84 17.07
CA ILE A 152 20.08 -4.67 18.16
C ILE A 152 20.09 -6.16 17.76
N SER A 153 19.03 -6.65 17.13
CA SER A 153 18.88 -8.06 16.77
C SER A 153 19.47 -8.41 15.39
N ARG A 154 20.02 -7.43 14.65
CA ARG A 154 20.51 -7.57 13.26
C ARG A 154 19.47 -8.16 12.29
N LYS A 155 18.23 -7.71 12.44
CA LYS A 155 17.08 -8.16 11.66
C LYS A 155 16.48 -7.04 10.83
N ASP A 156 15.61 -7.41 9.89
CA ASP A 156 14.83 -6.42 9.13
C ASP A 156 13.74 -5.80 10.04
N PRO A 157 13.56 -4.47 10.04
CA PRO A 157 12.52 -3.82 10.85
C PRO A 157 11.09 -4.29 10.51
N ARG A 158 10.85 -4.78 9.28
CA ARG A 158 9.55 -5.33 8.87
C ARG A 158 9.15 -6.58 9.64
N GLU A 159 10.11 -7.37 10.14
CA GLU A 159 9.78 -8.48 11.06
C GLU A 159 9.05 -8.00 12.33
N PHE A 160 9.35 -6.80 12.79
CA PHE A 160 8.78 -6.23 14.01
C PHE A 160 7.53 -5.38 13.76
N LEU A 161 7.43 -4.82 12.56
CA LEU A 161 6.34 -3.94 12.16
C LEU A 161 5.16 -4.73 11.57
N PHE A 162 5.43 -5.74 10.73
CA PHE A 162 4.41 -6.38 9.90
C PHE A 162 3.87 -7.69 10.49
N PHE A 163 4.67 -8.37 11.30
CA PHE A 163 4.34 -9.73 11.73
C PHE A 163 4.31 -9.87 13.25
N PRO A 164 3.34 -10.64 13.81
CA PRO A 164 3.32 -10.91 15.24
C PRO A 164 4.54 -11.76 15.65
N ARG A 165 4.91 -11.71 16.93
CA ARG A 165 6.08 -12.44 17.46
C ARG A 165 5.79 -13.91 17.78
N THR A 166 4.70 -14.46 17.28
CA THR A 166 4.37 -15.89 17.36
C THR A 166 5.29 -16.71 16.44
N PRO A 167 5.41 -18.05 16.63
CA PRO A 167 6.16 -18.90 15.70
C PRO A 167 5.72 -18.76 14.25
N GLU A 168 4.41 -18.73 14.00
CA GLU A 168 3.79 -18.59 12.68
C GLU A 168 4.12 -17.22 12.05
N GLY A 169 4.01 -16.15 12.84
CA GLY A 169 4.35 -14.79 12.38
C GLY A 169 5.82 -14.63 12.05
N LYS A 170 6.73 -15.27 12.82
CA LYS A 170 8.17 -15.26 12.51
C LYS A 170 8.48 -16.04 11.22
N HIS A 171 7.79 -17.18 11.00
CA HIS A 171 7.92 -17.94 9.76
C HIS A 171 7.44 -17.13 8.57
N ALA A 172 6.24 -16.56 8.65
CA ALA A 172 5.69 -15.68 7.61
C ALA A 172 6.59 -14.46 7.31
N ALA A 173 7.22 -13.88 8.33
CA ALA A 173 8.19 -12.79 8.15
C ALA A 173 9.41 -13.24 7.35
N SER A 174 9.96 -14.43 7.68
CA SER A 174 11.10 -15.00 6.95
C SER A 174 10.78 -15.24 5.49
N ASP A 175 9.62 -15.86 5.21
CA ASP A 175 9.17 -16.16 3.86
C ASP A 175 8.89 -14.89 3.05
N TYR A 176 8.23 -13.91 3.66
CA TYR A 176 7.99 -12.60 3.05
C TYR A 176 9.31 -11.91 2.65
N LEU A 177 10.27 -11.85 3.57
CA LEU A 177 11.56 -11.22 3.30
C LEU A 177 12.35 -11.98 2.24
N ALA A 178 12.28 -13.32 2.21
CA ALA A 178 12.90 -14.13 1.17
C ALA A 178 12.34 -13.77 -0.22
N ARG A 179 11.01 -13.64 -0.35
CA ARG A 179 10.36 -13.25 -1.59
C ARG A 179 10.77 -11.86 -2.08
N LEU A 180 10.96 -10.88 -1.18
CA LEU A 180 11.43 -9.54 -1.57
C LEU A 180 12.87 -9.54 -2.13
N HIS A 181 13.64 -10.59 -1.90
CA HIS A 181 14.99 -10.75 -2.43
C HIS A 181 15.05 -11.57 -3.73
N GLU A 182 13.93 -12.04 -4.26
CA GLU A 182 13.90 -12.80 -5.52
C GLU A 182 14.36 -11.97 -6.72
N ARG A 183 14.10 -10.65 -6.72
CA ARG A 183 14.65 -9.76 -7.73
C ARG A 183 16.12 -9.47 -7.44
N THR A 184 17.00 -9.93 -8.32
CA THR A 184 18.47 -9.78 -8.17
C THR A 184 19.09 -8.80 -9.16
N ARG A 185 18.37 -8.41 -10.23
CA ARG A 185 18.83 -7.49 -11.28
C ARG A 185 17.95 -6.25 -11.31
N ASP A 186 18.53 -5.12 -11.75
CA ASP A 186 17.84 -3.84 -11.91
C ASP A 186 16.98 -3.49 -10.69
N ARG A 187 17.54 -3.70 -9.50
CA ARG A 187 16.90 -3.34 -8.25
C ARG A 187 16.74 -1.83 -8.15
N ASP A 188 15.69 -1.44 -7.51
CA ASP A 188 15.39 -0.04 -7.29
C ASP A 188 16.38 0.64 -6.34
N LYS A 189 16.42 1.96 -6.38
CA LYS A 189 17.24 2.74 -5.45
C LYS A 189 16.72 2.59 -4.03
N LYS A 190 17.66 2.44 -3.09
CA LYS A 190 17.31 2.36 -1.68
C LYS A 190 16.59 3.61 -1.21
N PHE A 191 15.64 3.41 -0.32
CA PHE A 191 14.91 4.47 0.35
C PHE A 191 15.83 5.36 1.18
N SER A 192 15.69 6.69 1.06
CA SER A 192 16.53 7.66 1.80
C SER A 192 15.97 7.96 3.18
N LEU A 193 16.84 8.33 4.13
CA LEU A 193 16.42 8.80 5.45
C LEU A 193 15.54 10.05 5.36
N GLN A 194 15.87 10.97 4.43
CA GLN A 194 15.09 12.19 4.21
C GLN A 194 13.67 11.87 3.75
N ALA A 195 13.53 10.92 2.82
CA ALA A 195 12.23 10.47 2.35
C ALA A 195 11.41 9.82 3.48
N ARG A 196 12.04 8.98 4.33
CA ARG A 196 11.38 8.40 5.51
C ARG A 196 10.85 9.46 6.45
N LEU A 197 11.66 10.46 6.78
CA LEU A 197 11.24 11.53 7.68
C LEU A 197 10.10 12.37 7.09
N ALA A 198 10.10 12.61 5.78
CA ALA A 198 9.02 13.33 5.12
C ALA A 198 7.71 12.54 5.13
N GLN A 199 7.76 11.23 4.82
CA GLN A 199 6.57 10.37 4.88
C GLN A 199 6.04 10.18 6.31
N LEU A 200 6.92 10.05 7.31
CA LEU A 200 6.50 10.01 8.72
C LEU A 200 5.78 11.31 9.13
N LYS A 201 6.30 12.47 8.69
CA LYS A 201 5.61 13.75 8.93
C LYS A 201 4.22 13.79 8.27
N ALA A 202 4.09 13.27 7.05
CA ALA A 202 2.80 13.18 6.38
C ALA A 202 1.80 12.31 7.14
N ILE A 203 2.23 11.14 7.64
CA ILE A 203 1.40 10.24 8.45
C ILE A 203 0.98 10.89 9.76
N VAL A 204 1.93 11.50 10.48
CA VAL A 204 1.64 12.22 11.74
C VAL A 204 0.69 13.39 11.51
N HIS A 205 0.86 14.12 10.41
CA HIS A 205 -0.04 15.20 10.03
C HIS A 205 -1.45 14.67 9.77
N ALA A 206 -1.59 13.60 8.97
CA ALA A 206 -2.88 12.97 8.69
C ALA A 206 -3.58 12.46 9.97
N GLY A 207 -2.82 11.84 10.90
CA GLY A 207 -3.36 11.37 12.18
C GLY A 207 -3.86 12.50 13.11
N LYS A 208 -3.32 13.72 12.97
CA LYS A 208 -3.72 14.91 13.75
C LYS A 208 -4.78 15.79 13.07
N SER A 209 -5.08 15.51 11.83
CA SER A 209 -6.06 16.27 11.06
C SER A 209 -7.48 15.87 11.41
N ASP A 210 -8.45 16.73 11.08
CA ASP A 210 -9.85 16.38 11.18
C ASP A 210 -10.18 15.18 10.26
N PRO A 211 -11.09 14.30 10.68
CA PRO A 211 -11.53 13.18 9.87
C PRO A 211 -12.20 13.64 8.56
N ASP A 212 -11.87 12.93 7.47
CA ASP A 212 -12.60 13.12 6.21
C ASP A 212 -14.00 12.50 6.28
N ASP A 213 -14.91 13.04 5.49
CA ASP A 213 -16.21 12.41 5.24
C ASP A 213 -16.06 11.25 4.26
N LEU A 214 -15.94 10.02 4.78
CA LEU A 214 -15.80 8.82 3.95
C LEU A 214 -17.14 8.41 3.29
N SER A 215 -18.27 8.97 3.69
CA SER A 215 -19.58 8.64 3.11
C SER A 215 -19.73 9.08 1.67
N VAL A 216 -18.92 10.02 1.22
CA VAL A 216 -18.89 10.49 -0.17
C VAL A 216 -18.13 9.54 -1.12
N ILE A 217 -17.37 8.59 -0.59
CA ILE A 217 -16.67 7.57 -1.39
C ILE A 217 -17.64 6.45 -1.75
N THR A 218 -18.25 6.56 -2.92
CA THR A 218 -19.28 5.62 -3.39
C THR A 218 -18.70 4.38 -4.09
N ALA A 219 -17.42 4.42 -4.48
CA ALA A 219 -16.75 3.25 -5.04
C ALA A 219 -16.76 2.07 -4.04
N PRO A 220 -16.96 0.82 -4.49
CA PRO A 220 -16.82 -0.34 -3.61
C PRO A 220 -15.43 -0.43 -2.99
N VAL A 221 -15.37 -0.77 -1.70
CA VAL A 221 -14.12 -0.85 -0.94
C VAL A 221 -13.99 -2.19 -0.23
N PHE A 222 -12.85 -2.84 -0.41
CA PHE A 222 -12.46 -4.01 0.38
C PHE A 222 -11.41 -3.58 1.42
N VAL A 223 -11.80 -3.58 2.69
CA VAL A 223 -10.95 -3.25 3.84
C VAL A 223 -10.39 -4.52 4.43
N ALA A 224 -9.07 -4.62 4.55
CA ALA A 224 -8.36 -5.81 5.01
C ALA A 224 -7.30 -5.45 6.07
N ASN A 225 -7.23 -6.18 7.19
CA ASN A 225 -6.18 -5.97 8.20
C ASN A 225 -5.91 -7.25 9.00
N GLY A 226 -4.83 -7.26 9.78
CA GLY A 226 -4.55 -8.28 10.79
C GLY A 226 -5.18 -7.92 12.14
N ASP A 227 -5.57 -8.93 12.93
CA ASP A 227 -6.17 -8.74 14.27
C ASP A 227 -5.17 -8.28 15.34
N ARG A 228 -3.87 -8.28 15.01
CA ARG A 228 -2.75 -7.87 15.89
C ARG A 228 -1.87 -6.80 15.27
N ASP A 229 -2.45 -5.93 14.46
CA ASP A 229 -1.71 -4.83 13.85
C ASP A 229 -1.31 -3.80 14.93
N LEU A 230 0.01 -3.67 15.15
CA LEU A 230 0.59 -2.73 16.11
C LEU A 230 0.89 -1.34 15.51
N MET A 231 0.77 -1.19 14.18
CA MET A 231 1.00 0.07 13.49
C MET A 231 -0.31 0.85 13.30
N VAL A 232 -1.33 0.15 12.81
CA VAL A 232 -2.67 0.70 12.56
C VAL A 232 -3.69 -0.30 13.10
N ASP A 233 -4.20 -0.02 14.29
CA ASP A 233 -5.15 -0.89 14.98
C ASP A 233 -6.31 -1.29 14.05
N SER A 234 -6.71 -2.56 14.12
CA SER A 234 -7.81 -3.10 13.31
C SER A 234 -9.17 -2.43 13.59
N ASP A 235 -9.33 -1.74 14.71
CA ASP A 235 -10.49 -0.90 15.01
C ASP A 235 -10.66 0.23 13.98
N HIS A 236 -9.57 0.75 13.40
CA HIS A 236 -9.64 1.71 12.30
C HIS A 236 -10.22 1.09 11.03
N SER A 237 -9.91 -0.18 10.76
CA SER A 237 -10.50 -0.91 9.63
C SER A 237 -12.01 -1.11 9.83
N ALA A 238 -12.44 -1.44 11.04
CA ALA A 238 -13.85 -1.54 11.40
C ALA A 238 -14.56 -0.17 11.32
N ASP A 239 -13.89 0.92 11.76
CA ASP A 239 -14.42 2.28 11.63
C ASP A 239 -14.61 2.70 10.17
N MET A 240 -13.58 2.50 9.33
CA MET A 240 -13.70 2.79 7.90
C MET A 240 -14.83 2.00 7.25
N ALA A 241 -14.96 0.70 7.57
CA ALA A 241 -16.01 -0.14 7.01
C ALA A 241 -17.43 0.32 7.40
N ARG A 242 -17.60 0.94 8.58
CA ARG A 242 -18.89 1.53 8.99
C ARG A 242 -19.18 2.85 8.29
N ARG A 243 -18.16 3.66 7.98
CA ARG A 243 -18.30 5.02 7.41
C ARG A 243 -18.34 5.01 5.88
N LEU A 244 -17.78 4.00 5.23
CA LEU A 244 -17.81 3.81 3.78
C LEU A 244 -19.12 3.13 3.37
N PRO A 245 -19.90 3.68 2.40
CA PRO A 245 -21.22 3.16 2.06
C PRO A 245 -21.22 1.77 1.44
N ASN A 246 -20.15 1.41 0.73
CA ASN A 246 -20.03 0.16 -0.02
C ASN A 246 -18.77 -0.63 0.39
N ALA A 247 -18.59 -0.85 1.69
CA ALA A 247 -17.40 -1.53 2.22
C ALA A 247 -17.66 -2.99 2.61
N ARG A 248 -16.63 -3.83 2.38
CA ARG A 248 -16.50 -5.17 2.95
C ARG A 248 -15.28 -5.18 3.85
N LEU A 249 -15.39 -5.81 5.02
CA LEU A 249 -14.31 -5.94 5.98
C LEU A 249 -13.85 -7.37 6.09
N LYS A 250 -12.52 -7.58 6.09
CA LYS A 250 -11.89 -8.85 6.43
C LYS A 250 -10.75 -8.63 7.41
N ILE A 251 -10.84 -9.24 8.58
CA ILE A 251 -9.76 -9.29 9.57
C ILE A 251 -9.14 -10.68 9.53
N TYR A 252 -7.82 -10.74 9.29
CA TYR A 252 -7.05 -11.98 9.26
C TYR A 252 -6.55 -12.32 10.66
N PRO A 253 -6.83 -13.55 11.17
CA PRO A 253 -6.47 -13.92 12.52
C PRO A 253 -4.96 -14.12 12.69
N ASN A 254 -4.47 -13.91 13.92
CA ASN A 254 -3.08 -14.14 14.32
C ASN A 254 -2.06 -13.46 13.37
N SER A 255 -2.39 -12.28 12.89
CA SER A 255 -1.55 -11.52 11.95
C SER A 255 -1.45 -10.05 12.32
N GLY A 256 -0.29 -9.45 11.99
CA GLY A 256 -0.01 -8.04 12.23
C GLY A 256 -0.32 -7.16 11.03
N HIS A 257 0.40 -6.05 10.92
CA HIS A 257 0.26 -5.07 9.83
C HIS A 257 0.40 -5.69 8.43
N GLY A 258 1.28 -6.69 8.28
CA GLY A 258 1.45 -7.47 7.05
C GLY A 258 0.46 -8.64 6.91
N GLY A 259 -0.74 -8.55 7.47
CA GLY A 259 -1.73 -9.62 7.44
C GLY A 259 -2.02 -10.14 6.04
N VAL A 260 -2.12 -9.25 5.05
CA VAL A 260 -2.34 -9.61 3.64
C VAL A 260 -1.16 -10.35 3.00
N PHE A 261 0.05 -10.19 3.53
CA PHE A 261 1.25 -10.93 3.09
C PHE A 261 1.39 -12.26 3.82
N GLN A 262 1.04 -12.30 5.12
CA GLN A 262 1.03 -13.52 5.91
C GLN A 262 -0.02 -14.51 5.41
N HIS A 263 -1.20 -14.02 5.06
CA HIS A 263 -2.33 -14.79 4.55
C HIS A 263 -2.56 -14.59 3.05
N HIS A 264 -1.47 -14.47 2.27
CA HIS A 264 -1.52 -14.08 0.86
C HIS A 264 -2.45 -14.95 0.01
N GLU A 265 -2.54 -16.26 0.25
CA GLU A 265 -3.43 -17.15 -0.51
C GLU A 265 -4.91 -16.80 -0.28
N THR A 266 -5.31 -16.67 0.98
CA THR A 266 -6.70 -16.29 1.34
C THR A 266 -6.99 -14.87 0.90
N PHE A 267 -6.04 -13.94 1.10
CA PHE A 267 -6.18 -12.56 0.64
C PHE A 267 -6.37 -12.47 -0.87
N LEU A 268 -5.58 -13.22 -1.65
CA LEU A 268 -5.71 -13.23 -3.11
C LEU A 268 -7.08 -13.74 -3.54
N ALA A 269 -7.59 -14.82 -2.93
CA ALA A 269 -8.92 -15.32 -3.23
C ALA A 269 -10.02 -14.28 -2.95
N ASP A 270 -9.91 -13.55 -1.83
CA ASP A 270 -10.86 -12.49 -1.46
C ASP A 270 -10.71 -11.26 -2.39
N ALA A 271 -9.49 -10.83 -2.69
CA ALA A 271 -9.18 -9.69 -3.54
C ALA A 271 -9.64 -9.91 -5.00
N LEU A 272 -9.36 -11.10 -5.57
CA LEU A 272 -9.75 -11.42 -6.94
C LEU A 272 -11.27 -11.48 -7.10
N ARG A 273 -11.99 -12.10 -6.16
CA ARG A 273 -13.47 -12.07 -6.13
C ARG A 273 -14.02 -10.64 -6.07
N PHE A 274 -13.40 -9.80 -5.23
CA PHE A 274 -13.80 -8.41 -5.11
C PHE A 274 -13.55 -7.62 -6.41
N LEU A 275 -12.40 -7.78 -7.03
CA LEU A 275 -12.04 -7.10 -8.29
C LEU A 275 -12.90 -7.57 -9.48
N ALA A 276 -13.28 -8.85 -9.52
CA ALA A 276 -14.17 -9.42 -10.53
C ALA A 276 -15.66 -9.06 -10.34
N ASN A 277 -16.03 -8.39 -9.22
CA ASN A 277 -17.43 -8.13 -8.85
C ASN A 277 -18.25 -9.39 -8.52
N GLU A 278 -17.60 -10.45 -8.08
CA GLU A 278 -18.27 -11.66 -7.66
C GLU A 278 -18.76 -11.54 -6.21
N GLY A 279 -20.06 -11.64 -6.00
CA GLY A 279 -20.70 -11.63 -4.68
C GLY A 279 -20.89 -10.20 -4.10
N ALA A 280 -21.54 -9.31 -4.86
CA ALA A 280 -22.17 -8.10 -4.34
C ALA A 280 -23.44 -8.46 -3.57
#